data_a804e5fbf591829cdebdd20065fec341
#
_entry.id   a804e5fbf591829cdebdd20065fec341
#
_cell.length_a   1.000
_cell.length_b   1.000
_cell.length_c   1.000
_cell.angle_alpha   90.00
_cell.angle_beta   90.00
_cell.angle_gamma   90.00
#
_symmetry.space_group_name_H-M   'P 1'
#
loop_
_entity.id
_entity.type
_entity.pdbx_description
1 polymer ?
#
loop_
_entity_poly.entity_id
_entity_poly.type
_entity_poly.pdbx_seq_one_letter_code
_entity_poly.pdbx_strand_id
1 'polypeptide(L)'
;VDDLIYAITQARYKWGDQCHISPTAWLTILTEEVGEVAHIVCDHLTISGDGDSSHYPEKYDEFANLRSEIAQVAAVCIRWMLAIDAEEDRRTTDGRL
;
A
#
# COMPACT_ATOMS: atom_id res chain seq x y z
N VAL A 1 -0.92 -9.61 9.59
CA VAL A 1 -2.34 -9.27 9.41
C VAL A 1 -2.74 -8.10 10.28
N ASP A 2 -2.25 -8.03 11.52
CA ASP A 2 -2.55 -6.90 12.39
C ASP A 2 -2.02 -5.59 11.82
N ASP A 3 -0.85 -5.62 11.20
CA ASP A 3 -0.26 -4.45 10.54
C ASP A 3 -1.14 -3.97 9.39
N LEU A 4 -1.73 -4.89 8.66
CA LEU A 4 -2.62 -4.58 7.56
C LEU A 4 -3.90 -3.94 8.05
N ILE A 5 -4.51 -4.52 9.09
CA ILE A 5 -5.72 -3.96 9.69
C ILE A 5 -5.46 -2.57 10.23
N TYR A 6 -4.33 -2.38 10.90
CA TYR A 6 -3.92 -1.09 11.42
C TYR A 6 -3.77 -0.06 10.30
N ALA A 7 -3.06 -0.44 9.22
CA ALA A 7 -2.84 0.46 8.08
C ALA A 7 -4.15 0.88 7.43
N ILE A 8 -5.09 -0.06 7.23
CA ILE A 8 -6.40 0.24 6.65
C ILE A 8 -7.18 1.18 7.58
N THR A 9 -7.19 0.90 8.87
CA THR A 9 -7.91 1.70 9.86
C THR A 9 -7.37 3.13 9.91
N GLN A 10 -6.05 3.29 9.95
CA GLN A 10 -5.42 4.60 9.97
C GLN A 10 -5.72 5.39 8.69
N ALA A 11 -5.67 4.72 7.55
CA ALA A 11 -5.95 5.36 6.27
C ALA A 11 -7.41 5.82 6.18
N ARG A 12 -8.36 5.01 6.66
CA ARG A 12 -9.77 5.38 6.66
C ARG A 12 -10.03 6.54 7.61
N TYR A 13 -9.38 6.55 8.76
CA TYR A 13 -9.49 7.64 9.72
C TYR A 13 -8.96 8.96 9.12
N LYS A 14 -7.81 8.89 8.46
CA LYS A 14 -7.14 10.07 7.92
C LYS A 14 -7.77 10.57 6.62
N TRP A 15 -8.16 9.67 5.73
CA TRP A 15 -8.57 10.00 4.36
C TRP A 15 -10.05 9.77 4.08
N GLY A 16 -10.75 9.07 4.99
CA GLY A 16 -12.16 8.72 4.81
C GLY A 16 -12.38 7.70 3.71
N ASP A 17 -13.59 7.70 3.17
CA ASP A 17 -13.96 6.83 2.05
C ASP A 17 -13.58 7.52 0.74
N GLN A 18 -12.60 6.98 0.04
CA GLN A 18 -12.02 7.60 -1.14
C GLN A 18 -12.57 6.98 -2.44
N CYS A 19 -13.83 6.58 -2.46
CA CYS A 19 -14.43 5.91 -3.60
C CYS A 19 -14.47 6.80 -4.87
N HIS A 20 -14.38 8.12 -4.71
CA HIS A 20 -14.43 9.07 -5.84
C HIS A 20 -13.05 9.34 -6.48
N ILE A 21 -11.99 8.75 -5.94
CA ILE A 21 -10.65 8.93 -6.50
C ILE A 21 -10.53 8.18 -7.82
N SER A 22 -9.97 8.83 -8.82
CA SER A 22 -9.80 8.21 -10.14
C SER A 22 -8.81 7.05 -10.11
N PRO A 23 -8.92 6.08 -11.03
CA PRO A 23 -7.95 4.99 -11.13
C PRO A 23 -6.51 5.47 -11.30
N THR A 24 -6.30 6.54 -12.05
CA THR A 24 -4.96 7.12 -12.23
C THR A 24 -4.38 7.60 -10.89
N ALA A 25 -5.20 8.25 -10.07
CA ALA A 25 -4.75 8.71 -8.76
C ALA A 25 -4.47 7.52 -7.82
N TRP A 26 -5.31 6.48 -7.85
CA TRP A 26 -5.05 5.27 -7.10
C TRP A 26 -3.74 4.60 -7.51
N LEU A 27 -3.48 4.54 -8.82
CA LEU A 27 -2.23 3.97 -9.32
C LEU A 27 -1.02 4.76 -8.84
N THR A 28 -1.13 6.09 -8.82
CA THR A 28 -0.06 6.96 -8.31
C THR A 28 0.22 6.66 -6.82
N ILE A 29 -0.83 6.57 -6.01
CA ILE A 29 -0.70 6.25 -4.58
C ILE A 29 -0.03 4.89 -4.39
N LEU A 30 -0.48 3.88 -5.13
CA LEU A 30 0.09 2.54 -5.05
C LEU A 30 1.57 2.55 -5.45
N THR A 31 1.91 3.25 -6.53
CA THR A 31 3.29 3.33 -7.01
C THR A 31 4.20 3.99 -5.97
N GLU A 32 3.72 5.03 -5.28
CA GLU A 32 4.47 5.66 -4.20
C GLU A 32 4.75 4.68 -3.06
N GLU A 33 3.76 3.90 -2.64
CA GLU A 33 3.94 2.92 -1.57
C GLU A 33 4.90 1.80 -1.97
N VAL A 34 4.81 1.32 -3.21
CA VAL A 34 5.75 0.33 -3.74
C VAL A 34 7.16 0.92 -3.76
N GLY A 35 7.27 2.20 -4.13
CA GLY A 35 8.56 2.90 -4.12
C GLY A 35 9.20 2.94 -2.73
N GLU A 36 8.40 3.13 -1.68
CA GLU A 36 8.90 3.11 -0.31
C GLU A 36 9.48 1.74 0.07
N VAL A 37 8.80 0.67 -0.33
CA VAL A 37 9.33 -0.69 -0.13
C VAL A 37 10.63 -0.87 -0.88
N ALA A 38 10.66 -0.46 -2.14
CA ALA A 38 11.85 -0.56 -2.97
C ALA A 38 13.03 0.23 -2.38
N HIS A 39 12.75 1.40 -1.83
CA HIS A 39 13.77 2.25 -1.20
C HIS A 39 14.43 1.54 -0.02
N ILE A 40 13.64 0.93 0.85
CA ILE A 40 14.17 0.19 2.00
C ILE A 40 15.04 -0.97 1.53
N VAL A 41 14.57 -1.74 0.57
CA VAL A 41 15.31 -2.89 0.04
C VAL A 41 16.61 -2.44 -0.62
N CYS A 42 16.56 -1.39 -1.43
CA CYS A 42 17.75 -0.89 -2.13
C CYS A 42 18.80 -0.33 -1.17
N ASP A 43 18.37 0.32 -0.10
CA ASP A 43 19.29 0.84 0.91
C ASP A 43 20.09 -0.29 1.54
N HIS A 44 19.46 -1.41 1.86
CA HIS A 44 20.14 -2.56 2.43
C HIS A 44 21.11 -3.20 1.45
N LEU A 45 20.69 -3.36 0.20
CA LEU A 45 21.55 -3.92 -0.83
C LEU A 45 22.76 -3.04 -1.08
N THR A 46 22.57 -1.74 -1.12
CA THR A 46 23.65 -0.78 -1.35
C THR A 46 24.65 -0.78 -0.20
N ILE A 47 24.17 -0.87 1.04
CA ILE A 47 25.03 -0.87 2.22
C ILE A 47 25.82 -2.16 2.33
N SER A 48 25.22 -3.30 2.04
CA SER A 48 25.89 -4.61 2.12
C SER A 48 26.98 -4.73 1.07
N GLY A 49 26.84 -4.07 -0.07
CA GLY A 49 27.85 -4.04 -1.12
C GLY A 49 28.04 -5.35 -1.89
N ASP A 50 27.25 -6.37 -1.60
CA ASP A 50 27.38 -7.67 -2.26
C ASP A 50 26.43 -7.86 -3.44
N GLY A 51 25.47 -6.97 -3.59
CA GLY A 51 24.49 -7.04 -4.67
C GLY A 51 23.54 -8.22 -4.58
N ASP A 52 23.56 -8.95 -3.49
CA ASP A 52 22.69 -10.09 -3.28
C ASP A 52 21.35 -9.66 -2.72
N SER A 53 20.31 -9.76 -3.54
CA SER A 53 18.96 -9.35 -3.18
C SER A 53 18.25 -10.33 -2.25
N SER A 54 18.87 -11.46 -1.91
CA SER A 54 18.25 -12.46 -1.06
C SER A 54 18.31 -12.15 0.44
N HIS A 55 19.13 -11.18 0.83
CA HIS A 55 19.29 -10.85 2.24
C HIS A 55 18.20 -9.95 2.77
N TYR A 56 17.66 -10.31 3.93
CA TYR A 56 16.78 -9.44 4.69
C TYR A 56 17.59 -8.46 5.54
N PRO A 57 16.95 -7.38 6.01
CA PRO A 57 17.63 -6.44 6.91
C PRO A 57 18.21 -7.14 8.13
N GLU A 58 19.41 -6.72 8.55
CA GLU A 58 20.07 -7.32 9.70
C GLU A 58 19.54 -6.79 11.04
N LYS A 59 19.00 -5.58 11.04
CA LYS A 59 18.50 -4.95 12.26
C LYS A 59 17.00 -5.22 12.43
N TYR A 60 16.61 -5.50 13.65
CA TYR A 60 15.21 -5.78 13.97
C TYR A 60 14.27 -4.64 13.58
N ASP A 61 14.71 -3.39 13.81
CA ASP A 61 13.90 -2.22 13.47
C ASP A 61 13.63 -2.12 11.97
N GLU A 62 14.58 -2.58 11.16
CA GLU A 62 14.45 -2.56 9.71
C GLU A 62 13.48 -3.60 9.21
N PHE A 63 13.39 -4.75 9.89
CA PHE A 63 12.35 -5.73 9.62
C PHE A 63 10.97 -5.12 9.85
N ALA A 64 10.80 -4.43 10.97
CA ALA A 64 9.53 -3.80 11.31
C ALA A 64 9.17 -2.73 10.28
N ASN A 65 10.13 -1.93 9.84
CA ASN A 65 9.91 -0.90 8.82
C ASN A 65 9.50 -1.52 7.49
N LEU A 66 10.22 -2.54 7.05
CA LEU A 66 9.92 -3.23 5.79
C LEU A 66 8.51 -3.83 5.84
N ARG A 67 8.19 -4.52 6.92
CA ARG A 67 6.87 -5.13 7.10
C ARG A 67 5.77 -4.06 7.10
N SER A 68 6.00 -2.95 7.77
CA SER A 68 5.04 -1.85 7.83
C SER A 68 4.78 -1.25 6.44
N GLU A 69 5.83 -1.06 5.64
CA GLU A 69 5.67 -0.52 4.29
C GLU A 69 4.96 -1.51 3.36
N ILE A 70 5.23 -2.80 3.50
CA ILE A 70 4.50 -3.82 2.74
C ILE A 70 3.02 -3.80 3.12
N ALA A 71 2.70 -3.63 4.40
CA ALA A 71 1.32 -3.52 4.85
C ALA A 71 0.62 -2.30 4.23
N GLN A 72 1.34 -1.19 4.04
CA GLN A 72 0.79 -0.01 3.37
C GLN A 72 0.43 -0.30 1.91
N VAL A 73 1.28 -1.04 1.20
CA VAL A 73 0.99 -1.47 -0.18
C VAL A 73 -0.30 -2.29 -0.20
N ALA A 74 -0.41 -3.28 0.69
CA ALA A 74 -1.58 -4.12 0.77
C ALA A 74 -2.84 -3.32 1.11
N ALA A 75 -2.72 -2.35 2.03
CA ALA A 75 -3.84 -1.49 2.43
C ALA A 75 -4.35 -0.66 1.26
N VAL A 76 -3.45 -0.09 0.46
CA VAL A 76 -3.84 0.67 -0.73
C VAL A 76 -4.58 -0.23 -1.72
N CYS A 77 -4.09 -1.44 -1.94
CA CYS A 77 -4.75 -2.39 -2.84
C CYS A 77 -6.18 -2.69 -2.39
N ILE A 78 -6.37 -2.97 -1.11
CA ILE A 78 -7.69 -3.30 -0.56
C ILE A 78 -8.61 -2.08 -0.65
N ARG A 79 -8.13 -0.90 -0.27
CA ARG A 79 -8.93 0.33 -0.34
C ARG A 79 -9.36 0.64 -1.77
N TRP A 80 -8.48 0.43 -2.74
CA TRP A 80 -8.81 0.63 -4.14
C TRP A 80 -9.88 -0.36 -4.59
N MET A 81 -9.76 -1.63 -4.21
CA MET A 81 -10.79 -2.63 -4.52
C MET A 81 -12.14 -2.24 -3.93
N LEU A 82 -12.16 -1.77 -2.68
CA LEU A 82 -13.39 -1.31 -2.03
C LEU A 82 -13.98 -0.09 -2.75
N ALA A 83 -13.13 0.82 -3.22
CA ALA A 83 -13.56 1.98 -3.97
C ALA A 83 -14.20 1.58 -5.32
N ILE A 84 -13.64 0.58 -5.98
CA ILE A 84 -14.20 0.03 -7.23
C ILE A 84 -15.58 -0.56 -6.95
N ASP A 85 -15.71 -1.34 -5.89
CA ASP A 85 -16.97 -1.96 -5.52
C ASP A 85 -18.03 -0.89 -5.21
N ALA A 86 -17.64 0.15 -4.49
CA ALA A 86 -18.55 1.24 -4.14
C ALA A 86 -19.02 2.00 -5.40
N GLU A 87 -18.14 2.24 -6.34
CA GLU A 87 -18.49 2.90 -7.59
C GLU A 87 -19.42 2.05 -8.44
N GLU A 88 -19.19 0.75 -8.49
CA GLU A 88 -20.05 -0.18 -9.20
C GLU A 88 -21.45 -0.20 -8.59
N ASP A 89 -21.54 -0.27 -7.26
CA ASP A 89 -22.82 -0.23 -6.55
C ASP A 89 -23.56 1.07 -6.81
N ARG A 90 -22.85 2.19 -6.79
CA ARG A 90 -23.45 3.50 -7.06
C ARG A 90 -24.05 3.56 -8.45
N ARG A 91 -23.35 3.05 -9.45
CA ARG A 91 -23.84 3.05 -10.82
C ARG A 91 -25.06 2.16 -10.98
N THR A 92 -25.03 1.00 -10.35
CA THR A 92 -26.17 0.07 -10.38
C THR A 92 -27.38 0.68 -9.71
N THR A 93 -27.20 1.28 -8.54
CA THR A 93 -28.28 1.95 -7.79
C THR A 93 -28.88 3.09 -8.60
N ASP A 94 -28.06 3.86 -9.29
CA ASP A 94 -28.50 4.98 -10.12
C ASP A 94 -29.14 4.54 -11.44
N GLY A 95 -29.16 3.24 -11.74
CA GLY A 95 -29.74 2.73 -12.97
C GLY A 95 -28.95 3.06 -14.23
N ARG A 96 -27.65 3.24 -14.11
CA ARG A 96 -26.76 3.63 -15.22
C ARG A 96 -26.16 2.47 -15.97
N LEU A 97 -26.50 1.27 -15.57
CA LEU A 97 -26.03 0.04 -16.24
C LEU A 97 -27.10 -0.53 -17.17
#